data_b6f623dda116be297c4f0d97162bc646
#
_entry.id   b6f623dda116be297c4f0d97162bc646
#
_cell.length_a   1.000
_cell.length_b   1.000
_cell.length_c   1.000
_cell.angle_alpha   90.00
_cell.angle_beta   90.00
_cell.angle_gamma   90.00
#
_symmetry.space_group_name_H-M   'P 1'
#
loop_
_entity.id
_entity.type
_entity.pdbx_description
1 polymer ?
#
loop_
_entity_poly.entity_id
_entity_poly.type
_entity_poly.pdbx_seq_one_letter_code
_entity_poly.pdbx_strand_id
1 'polypeptide(L)'
;MHCLPFENTHEAIIDPETWKLAQHVRKTVRRTDTTGMANPLTGLMFCADCGAKMYNHIEGARALKEGWQPDPVSGLYPSDHYSCSTYELTSRQSEQKCCSHYITTRAVRALILDTIRTVSAYAISDEKGFVEKIRTASQIQQDNAAKELKRKLNRDRKRHSELDRLIQRLYETFATGNLTEKRFKVLSDSYEQEQEDLEAAISQEEAKLDAFNADTDKANQFLELVKRYTDFSVLTNQMILEFVDKIVVHAPDRSSGERTQEVDIYLKFIGKFDVPLPEPTPEELAEQEALRKKREK
;
A
#
# COMPACT_ATOMS: atom_id res chain seq x y z
N MET A 1 11.55 33.96 -11.72
CA MET A 1 12.48 33.98 -10.57
C MET A 1 12.55 32.58 -10.01
N HIS A 2 13.69 31.88 -10.18
CA HIS A 2 13.91 30.61 -9.52
C HIS A 2 14.41 30.91 -8.10
N CYS A 3 13.60 30.64 -7.09
CA CYS A 3 14.07 30.64 -5.71
C CYS A 3 14.97 29.42 -5.52
N LEU A 4 16.23 29.64 -5.19
CA LEU A 4 17.15 28.59 -4.77
C LEU A 4 16.80 28.24 -3.32
N PRO A 5 16.47 26.97 -3.00
CA PRO A 5 16.26 26.57 -1.63
C PRO A 5 17.61 26.57 -0.89
N PHE A 6 17.64 27.24 0.24
CA PHE A 6 18.77 27.15 1.18
C PHE A 6 18.41 26.08 2.22
N GLU A 7 19.21 25.05 2.32
CA GLU A 7 19.02 23.96 3.29
C GLU A 7 19.68 24.32 4.64
N ASN A 8 19.06 23.84 5.74
CA ASN A 8 19.60 23.99 7.11
C ASN A 8 19.82 25.42 7.60
N THR A 9 18.96 26.35 7.22
CA THR A 9 19.06 27.77 7.68
C THR A 9 18.55 27.99 9.10
N HIS A 10 17.71 27.08 9.63
CA HIS A 10 17.18 27.12 11.00
C HIS A 10 16.74 25.69 11.41
N GLU A 11 16.54 25.50 12.70
CA GLU A 11 16.00 24.29 13.27
C GLU A 11 14.58 24.04 12.74
N ALA A 12 14.24 22.78 12.43
CA ALA A 12 12.93 22.43 11.89
C ALA A 12 11.83 22.70 12.93
N ILE A 13 10.83 23.51 12.57
CA ILE A 13 9.66 23.82 13.44
C ILE A 13 8.72 22.62 13.53
N ILE A 14 8.68 21.80 12.48
CA ILE A 14 7.85 20.60 12.40
C ILE A 14 8.78 19.42 12.12
N ASP A 15 8.61 18.33 12.86
CA ASP A 15 9.39 17.13 12.63
C ASP A 15 9.18 16.57 11.20
N PRO A 16 10.18 15.89 10.63
CA PRO A 16 10.13 15.41 9.24
C PRO A 16 9.00 14.42 8.97
N GLU A 17 8.56 13.67 9.97
CA GLU A 17 7.49 12.67 9.83
C GLU A 17 6.13 13.38 9.72
N THR A 18 5.85 14.32 10.62
CA THR A 18 4.64 15.17 10.55
C THR A 18 4.58 15.93 9.23
N TRP A 19 5.73 16.47 8.76
CA TRP A 19 5.79 17.12 7.46
C TRP A 19 5.43 16.18 6.30
N LYS A 20 6.02 14.98 6.27
CA LYS A 20 5.72 13.97 5.25
C LYS A 20 4.25 13.57 5.27
N LEU A 21 3.67 13.36 6.46
CA LEU A 21 2.25 13.05 6.63
C LEU A 21 1.37 14.18 6.10
N ALA A 22 1.69 15.43 6.43
CA ALA A 22 0.97 16.61 5.94
C ALA A 22 1.03 16.72 4.41
N GLN A 23 2.20 16.48 3.79
CA GLN A 23 2.32 16.47 2.33
C GLN A 23 1.55 15.30 1.69
N HIS A 24 1.50 14.14 2.31
CA HIS A 24 0.71 13.00 1.84
C HIS A 24 -0.80 13.32 1.89
N VAL A 25 -1.28 13.83 3.01
CA VAL A 25 -2.68 14.25 3.19
C VAL A 25 -3.08 15.34 2.19
N ARG A 26 -2.18 16.29 1.92
CA ARG A 26 -2.40 17.38 0.95
C ARG A 26 -2.57 16.87 -0.49
N LYS A 27 -1.91 15.79 -0.88
CA LYS A 27 -2.05 15.18 -2.22
C LYS A 27 -3.42 14.52 -2.43
N THR A 28 -4.11 14.17 -1.36
CA THR A 28 -5.44 13.56 -1.43
C THR A 28 -6.48 14.67 -1.56
N VAL A 29 -7.10 14.77 -2.74
CA VAL A 29 -8.18 15.75 -2.97
C VAL A 29 -9.39 15.36 -2.12
N ARG A 30 -9.74 16.18 -1.15
CA ARG A 30 -10.90 16.00 -0.26
C ARG A 30 -11.87 17.14 -0.47
N ARG A 31 -13.15 16.81 -0.66
CA ARG A 31 -14.20 17.82 -0.56
C ARG A 31 -14.49 18.04 0.92
N THR A 32 -14.47 19.28 1.35
CA THR A 32 -14.98 19.68 2.66
C THR A 32 -16.49 19.66 2.64
N ASP A 33 -17.10 19.37 3.77
CA ASP A 33 -18.54 19.54 3.97
C ASP A 33 -18.91 21.04 4.14
N THR A 34 -20.17 21.31 4.44
CA THR A 34 -20.67 22.67 4.69
C THR A 34 -20.07 23.31 5.96
N THR A 35 -19.45 22.53 6.84
CA THR A 35 -18.77 22.97 8.06
C THR A 35 -17.28 23.29 7.82
N GLY A 36 -16.75 23.04 6.62
CA GLY A 36 -15.34 23.19 6.30
C GLY A 36 -14.45 22.01 6.73
N MET A 37 -15.03 20.98 7.35
CA MET A 37 -14.34 19.80 7.84
C MET A 37 -14.46 18.65 6.84
N ALA A 38 -13.34 18.01 6.50
CA ALA A 38 -13.35 16.82 5.67
C ALA A 38 -13.41 15.57 6.55
N ASN A 39 -14.32 14.62 6.25
CA ASN A 39 -14.30 13.32 6.89
C ASN A 39 -12.94 12.62 6.59
N PRO A 40 -12.24 12.10 7.61
CA PRO A 40 -10.92 11.48 7.45
C PRO A 40 -10.85 10.35 6.43
N LEU A 41 -11.97 9.65 6.20
CA LEU A 41 -12.07 8.57 5.22
C LEU A 41 -12.26 9.06 3.78
N THR A 42 -12.60 10.35 3.58
CA THR A 42 -12.80 10.92 2.25
C THR A 42 -11.51 10.83 1.43
N GLY A 43 -11.62 10.22 0.25
CA GLY A 43 -10.49 10.00 -0.64
C GLY A 43 -9.71 8.71 -0.38
N LEU A 44 -10.03 7.97 0.70
CA LEU A 44 -9.47 6.64 0.99
C LEU A 44 -10.39 5.49 0.56
N MET A 45 -11.67 5.77 0.28
CA MET A 45 -12.69 4.77 -0.03
C MET A 45 -12.86 4.59 -1.55
N PHE A 46 -12.85 3.34 -2.01
CA PHE A 46 -12.99 2.96 -3.41
C PHE A 46 -14.00 1.85 -3.58
N CYS A 47 -14.69 1.86 -4.72
CA CYS A 47 -15.58 0.78 -5.13
C CYS A 47 -14.77 -0.36 -5.73
N ALA A 48 -15.01 -1.62 -5.31
CA ALA A 48 -14.35 -2.80 -5.85
C ALA A 48 -14.75 -3.08 -7.30
N ASP A 49 -16.02 -2.83 -7.65
CA ASP A 49 -16.57 -3.21 -8.95
C ASP A 49 -16.14 -2.28 -10.09
N CYS A 50 -16.03 -0.97 -9.83
CA CYS A 50 -15.69 0.00 -10.87
C CYS A 50 -14.42 0.80 -10.61
N GLY A 51 -13.75 0.62 -9.46
CA GLY A 51 -12.52 1.33 -9.08
C GLY A 51 -12.70 2.81 -8.73
N ALA A 52 -13.92 3.35 -8.86
CA ALA A 52 -14.18 4.76 -8.60
C ALA A 52 -14.14 5.09 -7.10
N LYS A 53 -13.83 6.34 -6.77
CA LYS A 53 -13.92 6.82 -5.38
C LYS A 53 -15.36 6.79 -4.89
N MET A 54 -15.53 6.52 -3.60
CA MET A 54 -16.83 6.60 -2.95
C MET A 54 -17.03 7.99 -2.34
N TYR A 55 -18.24 8.50 -2.45
CA TYR A 55 -18.62 9.80 -1.90
C TYR A 55 -19.24 9.67 -0.53
N ASN A 56 -18.84 10.56 0.37
CA ASN A 56 -19.44 10.66 1.70
C ASN A 56 -20.77 11.44 1.63
N HIS A 57 -21.82 10.85 2.15
CA HIS A 57 -23.13 11.47 2.34
C HIS A 57 -23.32 11.74 3.83
N ILE A 58 -23.44 13.02 4.18
CA ILE A 58 -23.67 13.48 5.54
C ILE A 58 -25.14 13.88 5.65
N GLU A 59 -25.85 13.20 6.50
CA GLU A 59 -27.29 13.45 6.71
C GLU A 59 -27.59 14.41 7.88
N GLY A 60 -26.60 15.21 8.29
CA GLY A 60 -26.68 16.09 9.43
C GLY A 60 -27.94 16.99 9.45
N ALA A 61 -28.35 17.55 8.31
CA ALA A 61 -29.55 18.40 8.23
C ALA A 61 -30.86 17.63 8.47
N ARG A 62 -30.94 16.37 8.01
CA ARG A 62 -32.07 15.48 8.24
C ARG A 62 -32.06 14.94 9.67
N ALA A 63 -30.88 14.52 10.14
CA ALA A 63 -30.69 14.02 11.48
C ALA A 63 -31.08 15.06 12.54
N LEU A 64 -30.73 16.33 12.34
CA LEU A 64 -31.17 17.44 13.23
C LEU A 64 -32.68 17.62 13.23
N LYS A 65 -33.35 17.48 12.09
CA LYS A 65 -34.83 17.55 12.02
C LYS A 65 -35.51 16.38 12.74
N GLU A 66 -34.89 15.19 12.71
CA GLU A 66 -35.37 13.99 13.38
C GLU A 66 -34.92 13.89 14.84
N GLY A 67 -34.17 14.88 15.35
CA GLY A 67 -33.70 14.94 16.73
C GLY A 67 -32.57 13.99 17.05
N TRP A 68 -31.88 13.46 16.02
CA TRP A 68 -30.72 12.57 16.18
C TRP A 68 -29.53 13.37 16.67
N GLN A 69 -28.76 12.74 17.57
CA GLN A 69 -27.54 13.32 18.06
C GLN A 69 -26.35 12.63 17.37
N PRO A 70 -25.26 13.36 17.03
CA PRO A 70 -24.05 12.77 16.56
C PRO A 70 -23.40 11.93 17.68
N ASP A 71 -22.69 10.91 17.29
CA ASP A 71 -21.85 10.14 18.22
C ASP A 71 -20.83 11.08 18.90
N PRO A 72 -20.76 11.11 20.24
CA PRO A 72 -19.97 12.09 20.97
C PRO A 72 -18.45 11.95 20.74
N VAL A 73 -17.98 10.78 20.32
CA VAL A 73 -16.57 10.50 20.09
C VAL A 73 -16.16 10.79 18.64
N SER A 74 -16.98 10.33 17.70
CA SER A 74 -16.66 10.46 16.27
C SER A 74 -17.26 11.70 15.61
N GLY A 75 -18.26 12.34 16.22
CA GLY A 75 -19.01 13.44 15.62
C GLY A 75 -19.91 13.04 14.43
N LEU A 76 -20.06 11.75 14.16
CA LEU A 76 -20.76 11.21 13.00
C LEU A 76 -22.21 10.86 13.34
N TYR A 77 -23.11 11.09 12.39
CA TYR A 77 -24.48 10.61 12.51
C TYR A 77 -24.59 9.13 12.10
N PRO A 78 -25.56 8.37 12.68
CA PRO A 78 -25.73 6.95 12.34
C PRO A 78 -26.00 6.68 10.87
N SER A 79 -26.59 7.62 10.15
CA SER A 79 -26.93 7.54 8.73
C SER A 79 -25.82 7.98 7.78
N ASP A 80 -24.74 8.57 8.29
CA ASP A 80 -23.60 8.95 7.45
C ASP A 80 -23.01 7.72 6.75
N HIS A 81 -22.88 7.80 5.44
CA HIS A 81 -22.46 6.65 4.63
C HIS A 81 -21.63 7.06 3.41
N TYR A 82 -20.94 6.08 2.85
CA TYR A 82 -20.24 6.19 1.58
C TYR A 82 -20.96 5.41 0.50
N SER A 83 -21.18 6.03 -0.67
CA SER A 83 -21.75 5.39 -1.86
C SER A 83 -20.80 5.53 -3.06
N CYS A 84 -20.96 4.62 -4.05
CA CYS A 84 -20.15 4.64 -5.25
C CYS A 84 -20.43 5.89 -6.10
N SER A 85 -19.40 6.67 -6.43
CA SER A 85 -19.56 7.88 -7.23
C SER A 85 -20.05 7.61 -8.66
N THR A 86 -19.66 6.49 -9.26
CA THR A 86 -20.14 6.09 -10.58
C THR A 86 -21.64 5.84 -10.57
N TYR A 87 -22.15 5.13 -9.55
CA TYR A 87 -23.59 4.94 -9.41
C TYR A 87 -24.34 6.26 -9.22
N GLU A 88 -23.86 7.12 -8.33
CA GLU A 88 -24.53 8.40 -8.02
C GLU A 88 -24.53 9.38 -9.20
N LEU A 89 -23.42 9.50 -9.93
CA LEU A 89 -23.30 10.48 -11.03
C LEU A 89 -23.89 9.98 -12.34
N THR A 90 -23.89 8.67 -12.59
CA THR A 90 -24.25 8.12 -13.90
C THR A 90 -25.68 7.63 -14.02
N SER A 91 -26.49 7.76 -12.97
CA SER A 91 -27.92 7.41 -13.03
C SER A 91 -28.67 8.11 -14.17
N ARG A 92 -28.07 9.14 -14.80
CA ARG A 92 -28.70 9.98 -15.85
C ARG A 92 -27.95 10.04 -17.19
N GLN A 93 -26.67 9.75 -17.34
CA GLN A 93 -25.91 10.13 -18.54
C GLN A 93 -24.75 9.23 -19.01
N SER A 94 -24.45 8.09 -18.40
CA SER A 94 -23.27 7.28 -18.76
C SER A 94 -23.58 5.82 -19.10
N GLU A 95 -22.80 5.26 -20.04
CA GLU A 95 -22.84 3.85 -20.43
C GLU A 95 -22.25 2.92 -19.35
N GLN A 96 -21.35 3.42 -18.51
CA GLN A 96 -20.79 2.67 -17.39
C GLN A 96 -21.73 2.73 -16.18
N LYS A 97 -22.40 1.63 -15.91
CA LYS A 97 -23.28 1.47 -14.74
C LYS A 97 -22.55 0.67 -13.68
N CYS A 98 -22.52 1.19 -12.45
CA CYS A 98 -22.17 0.42 -11.26
C CYS A 98 -23.43 0.00 -10.51
N CYS A 99 -23.35 -1.03 -9.66
CA CYS A 99 -24.45 -1.43 -8.81
C CYS A 99 -24.65 -0.46 -7.65
N SER A 100 -25.89 -0.35 -7.16
CA SER A 100 -26.22 0.44 -5.97
C SER A 100 -25.70 -0.27 -4.74
N HIS A 101 -24.66 0.29 -4.11
CA HIS A 101 -24.21 -0.16 -2.80
C HIS A 101 -23.63 0.99 -1.98
N TYR A 102 -23.77 0.85 -0.69
CA TYR A 102 -23.26 1.82 0.27
C TYR A 102 -22.80 1.10 1.55
N ILE A 103 -21.94 1.76 2.29
CA ILE A 103 -21.50 1.33 3.62
C ILE A 103 -21.57 2.51 4.59
N THR A 104 -22.05 2.27 5.81
CA THR A 104 -22.11 3.34 6.82
C THR A 104 -20.69 3.68 7.32
N THR A 105 -20.46 4.96 7.57
CA THR A 105 -19.18 5.43 8.11
C THR A 105 -18.85 4.76 9.44
N ARG A 106 -19.87 4.52 10.27
CA ARG A 106 -19.74 3.79 11.54
C ARG A 106 -19.22 2.36 11.33
N ALA A 107 -19.78 1.61 10.37
CA ALA A 107 -19.33 0.24 10.09
C ALA A 107 -17.87 0.22 9.60
N VAL A 108 -17.51 1.11 8.69
CA VAL A 108 -16.12 1.21 8.19
C VAL A 108 -15.15 1.53 9.34
N ARG A 109 -15.49 2.50 10.21
CA ARG A 109 -14.63 2.86 11.35
C ARG A 109 -14.44 1.69 12.32
N ALA A 110 -15.51 0.92 12.56
CA ALA A 110 -15.42 -0.29 13.40
C ALA A 110 -14.51 -1.34 12.78
N LEU A 111 -14.64 -1.60 11.47
CA LEU A 111 -13.78 -2.53 10.75
C LEU A 111 -12.31 -2.08 10.74
N ILE A 112 -12.03 -0.79 10.53
CA ILE A 112 -10.68 -0.25 10.60
C ILE A 112 -10.06 -0.48 11.98
N LEU A 113 -10.82 -0.15 13.04
CA LEU A 113 -10.34 -0.32 14.41
C LEU A 113 -10.03 -1.78 14.74
N ASP A 114 -10.93 -2.68 14.34
CA ASP A 114 -10.74 -4.11 14.53
C ASP A 114 -9.52 -4.64 13.76
N THR A 115 -9.37 -4.24 12.50
CA THR A 115 -8.20 -4.60 11.68
C THR A 115 -6.90 -4.09 12.30
N ILE A 116 -6.85 -2.80 12.70
CA ILE A 116 -5.65 -2.24 13.34
C ILE A 116 -5.33 -2.99 14.63
N ARG A 117 -6.31 -3.25 15.49
CA ARG A 117 -6.12 -4.01 16.73
C ARG A 117 -5.55 -5.40 16.49
N THR A 118 -6.18 -6.15 15.59
CA THR A 118 -5.81 -7.52 15.30
C THR A 118 -4.41 -7.62 14.70
N VAL A 119 -4.11 -6.76 13.71
CA VAL A 119 -2.78 -6.75 13.08
C VAL A 119 -1.71 -6.25 14.05
N SER A 120 -2.00 -5.20 14.85
CA SER A 120 -1.04 -4.68 15.83
C SER A 120 -0.77 -5.68 16.95
N ALA A 121 -1.79 -6.36 17.46
CA ALA A 121 -1.63 -7.39 18.46
C ALA A 121 -0.75 -8.54 17.94
N TYR A 122 -0.98 -9.00 16.72
CA TYR A 122 -0.15 -10.01 16.06
C TYR A 122 1.29 -9.53 15.87
N ALA A 123 1.48 -8.31 15.36
CA ALA A 123 2.80 -7.71 15.13
C ALA A 123 3.62 -7.57 16.43
N ILE A 124 2.98 -7.24 17.56
CA ILE A 124 3.64 -7.14 18.88
C ILE A 124 3.94 -8.53 19.45
N SER A 125 3.01 -9.49 19.31
CA SER A 125 3.17 -10.83 19.90
C SER A 125 4.26 -11.65 19.24
N ASP A 126 4.46 -11.47 17.92
CA ASP A 126 5.47 -12.19 17.13
C ASP A 126 6.08 -11.27 16.05
N GLU A 127 6.96 -10.37 16.47
CA GLU A 127 7.64 -9.44 15.54
C GLU A 127 8.39 -10.17 14.41
N LYS A 128 9.05 -11.30 14.74
CA LYS A 128 9.82 -12.07 13.76
C LYS A 128 8.92 -12.76 12.75
N GLY A 129 7.87 -13.43 13.22
CA GLY A 129 6.90 -14.09 12.36
C GLY A 129 6.11 -13.09 11.53
N PHE A 130 5.81 -11.91 12.08
CA PHE A 130 5.16 -10.82 11.35
C PHE A 130 6.03 -10.34 10.17
N VAL A 131 7.29 -10.01 10.43
CA VAL A 131 8.25 -9.60 9.37
C VAL A 131 8.42 -10.71 8.34
N GLU A 132 8.59 -11.96 8.77
CA GLU A 132 8.73 -13.10 7.87
C GLU A 132 7.48 -13.33 7.01
N LYS A 133 6.29 -13.14 7.59
CA LYS A 133 5.04 -13.28 6.85
C LYS A 133 4.86 -12.20 5.79
N ILE A 134 5.19 -10.94 6.10
CA ILE A 134 5.20 -9.85 5.10
C ILE A 134 6.22 -10.18 4.01
N ARG A 135 7.41 -10.61 4.39
CA ARG A 135 8.42 -11.08 3.44
C ARG A 135 7.90 -12.24 2.61
N THR A 136 7.25 -13.24 3.21
CA THR A 136 6.78 -14.44 2.52
C THR A 136 5.60 -14.15 1.60
N ALA A 137 4.66 -13.31 1.98
CA ALA A 137 3.58 -12.85 1.11
C ALA A 137 4.12 -12.13 -0.15
N SER A 138 5.26 -11.43 0.01
CA SER A 138 6.04 -10.84 -1.09
C SER A 138 7.03 -11.83 -1.75
N GLN A 139 7.49 -12.85 -1.07
CA GLN A 139 8.71 -13.62 -1.30
C GLN A 139 8.55 -15.04 -1.84
N ILE A 140 7.39 -15.71 -1.79
CA ILE A 140 7.29 -17.10 -2.33
C ILE A 140 7.67 -17.15 -3.81
N GLN A 141 7.51 -16.04 -4.53
CA GLN A 141 8.05 -15.88 -5.89
C GLN A 141 9.43 -15.18 -5.94
N GLN A 142 9.88 -14.54 -4.85
CA GLN A 142 10.98 -13.57 -4.89
C GLN A 142 12.32 -14.06 -4.35
N ASP A 143 12.38 -15.01 -3.40
CA ASP A 143 13.68 -15.46 -2.82
C ASP A 143 14.56 -16.16 -3.85
N ASN A 144 14.00 -17.00 -4.70
CA ASN A 144 14.76 -17.61 -5.78
C ASN A 144 15.09 -16.57 -6.87
N ALA A 145 14.16 -15.67 -7.18
CA ALA A 145 14.38 -14.60 -8.13
C ALA A 145 15.44 -13.58 -7.63
N ALA A 146 15.44 -13.22 -6.36
CA ALA A 146 16.46 -12.32 -5.78
C ALA A 146 17.85 -12.95 -5.74
N LYS A 147 17.96 -14.25 -5.43
CA LYS A 147 19.25 -14.99 -5.50
C LYS A 147 19.77 -15.07 -6.93
N GLU A 148 18.90 -15.38 -7.89
CA GLU A 148 19.25 -15.40 -9.30
C GLU A 148 19.63 -14.00 -9.81
N LEU A 149 18.89 -12.99 -9.40
CA LEU A 149 19.18 -11.59 -9.74
C LEU A 149 20.55 -11.14 -9.21
N LYS A 150 20.87 -11.46 -7.93
CA LYS A 150 22.21 -11.20 -7.36
C LYS A 150 23.31 -11.93 -8.10
N ARG A 151 23.09 -13.19 -8.48
CA ARG A 151 24.06 -13.96 -9.27
C ARG A 151 24.26 -13.36 -10.65
N LYS A 152 23.17 -12.90 -11.29
CA LYS A 152 23.23 -12.27 -12.59
C LYS A 152 23.98 -10.93 -12.51
N LEU A 153 23.60 -10.06 -11.57
CA LEU A 153 24.28 -8.78 -11.32
C LEU A 153 25.79 -8.95 -11.09
N ASN A 154 26.19 -9.95 -10.31
CA ASN A 154 27.60 -10.22 -10.08
C ASN A 154 28.33 -10.70 -11.35
N ARG A 155 27.67 -11.48 -12.21
CA ARG A 155 28.25 -11.90 -13.50
C ARG A 155 28.40 -10.71 -14.43
N ASP A 156 27.36 -9.86 -14.52
CA ASP A 156 27.34 -8.73 -15.44
C ASP A 156 28.37 -7.66 -15.02
N ARG A 157 28.49 -7.38 -13.72
CA ARG A 157 29.57 -6.52 -13.18
C ARG A 157 30.95 -7.07 -13.46
N LYS A 158 31.17 -8.41 -13.33
CA LYS A 158 32.42 -9.04 -13.63
C LYS A 158 32.75 -8.94 -15.11
N ARG A 159 31.75 -9.20 -15.98
CA ARG A 159 31.94 -9.09 -17.43
C ARG A 159 32.22 -7.64 -17.85
N HIS A 160 31.55 -6.67 -17.29
CA HIS A 160 31.83 -5.25 -17.52
C HIS A 160 33.28 -4.91 -17.19
N SER A 161 33.78 -5.34 -16.04
CA SER A 161 35.17 -5.15 -15.61
C SER A 161 36.21 -5.91 -16.47
N GLU A 162 35.80 -7.03 -17.08
CA GLU A 162 36.61 -7.75 -18.05
C GLU A 162 36.72 -6.98 -19.38
N LEU A 163 35.62 -6.37 -19.82
CA LEU A 163 35.60 -5.54 -21.04
C LEU A 163 36.50 -4.32 -20.89
N ASP A 164 36.55 -3.66 -19.76
CA ASP A 164 37.51 -2.56 -19.51
C ASP A 164 38.95 -3.00 -19.79
N ARG A 165 39.31 -4.18 -19.29
CA ARG A 165 40.64 -4.73 -19.49
C ARG A 165 40.91 -5.14 -20.95
N LEU A 166 39.86 -5.65 -21.64
CA LEU A 166 39.94 -6.01 -23.04
C LEU A 166 40.09 -4.78 -23.95
N ILE A 167 39.34 -3.73 -23.68
CA ILE A 167 39.45 -2.46 -24.41
C ILE A 167 40.82 -1.84 -24.22
N GLN A 168 41.34 -1.84 -23.00
CA GLN A 168 42.69 -1.37 -22.72
C GLN A 168 43.76 -2.17 -23.52
N ARG A 169 43.69 -3.50 -23.48
CA ARG A 169 44.63 -4.36 -24.27
C ARG A 169 44.47 -4.18 -25.76
N LEU A 170 43.23 -4.00 -26.26
CA LEU A 170 42.97 -3.73 -27.66
C LEU A 170 43.64 -2.43 -28.09
N TYR A 171 43.55 -1.38 -27.29
CA TYR A 171 44.23 -0.12 -27.55
C TYR A 171 45.76 -0.26 -27.54
N GLU A 172 46.33 -0.94 -26.56
CA GLU A 172 47.78 -1.22 -26.48
C GLU A 172 48.28 -1.99 -27.72
N THR A 173 47.52 -3.01 -28.16
CA THR A 173 47.86 -3.83 -29.32
C THR A 173 47.79 -3.01 -30.62
N PHE A 174 46.82 -2.13 -30.72
CA PHE A 174 46.70 -1.20 -31.85
C PHE A 174 47.84 -0.18 -31.86
N ALA A 175 48.18 0.42 -30.73
CA ALA A 175 49.24 1.42 -30.57
C ALA A 175 50.63 0.84 -30.91
N THR A 176 50.86 -0.46 -30.67
CA THR A 176 52.10 -1.17 -31.04
C THR A 176 52.15 -1.63 -32.50
N GLY A 177 51.10 -1.35 -33.29
CA GLY A 177 51.05 -1.69 -34.71
C GLY A 177 50.74 -3.17 -35.03
N ASN A 178 50.39 -3.97 -34.01
CA ASN A 178 50.07 -5.40 -34.16
C ASN A 178 48.61 -5.66 -34.55
N LEU A 179 47.78 -4.58 -34.69
CA LEU A 179 46.38 -4.68 -35.08
C LEU A 179 46.08 -3.68 -36.20
N THR A 180 45.33 -4.11 -37.21
CA THR A 180 44.88 -3.19 -38.29
C THR A 180 43.75 -2.28 -37.81
N GLU A 181 43.72 -1.05 -38.29
CA GLU A 181 42.71 -0.05 -37.98
C GLU A 181 41.26 -0.60 -38.15
N LYS A 182 41.02 -1.29 -39.26
CA LYS A 182 39.72 -1.92 -39.53
C LYS A 182 39.28 -2.92 -38.45
N ARG A 183 40.22 -3.77 -37.99
CA ARG A 183 39.91 -4.72 -36.90
C ARG A 183 39.79 -4.06 -35.56
N PHE A 184 40.61 -3.03 -35.29
CA PHE A 184 40.52 -2.24 -34.09
C PHE A 184 39.10 -1.63 -33.96
N LYS A 185 38.65 -0.94 -35.02
CA LYS A 185 37.34 -0.31 -35.01
C LYS A 185 36.20 -1.30 -34.78
N VAL A 186 36.17 -2.42 -35.50
CA VAL A 186 35.13 -3.45 -35.35
C VAL A 186 35.07 -4.03 -33.93
N LEU A 187 36.25 -4.30 -33.32
CA LEU A 187 36.30 -4.86 -31.98
C LEU A 187 35.99 -3.81 -30.91
N SER A 188 36.44 -2.57 -31.10
CA SER A 188 36.13 -1.46 -30.19
C SER A 188 34.62 -1.19 -30.18
N ASP A 189 33.98 -1.01 -31.34
CA ASP A 189 32.56 -0.79 -31.47
C ASP A 189 31.74 -1.94 -30.81
N SER A 190 32.22 -3.18 -30.97
CA SER A 190 31.53 -4.35 -30.35
C SER A 190 31.68 -4.39 -28.83
N TYR A 191 32.85 -4.06 -28.29
CA TYR A 191 33.03 -4.04 -26.83
C TYR A 191 32.36 -2.86 -26.17
N GLU A 192 32.34 -1.69 -26.82
CA GLU A 192 31.62 -0.51 -26.34
C GLU A 192 30.12 -0.77 -26.30
N GLN A 193 29.54 -1.39 -27.34
CA GLN A 193 28.11 -1.75 -27.34
C GLN A 193 27.77 -2.76 -26.25
N GLU A 194 28.60 -3.81 -26.06
CA GLU A 194 28.40 -4.78 -24.99
C GLU A 194 28.50 -4.11 -23.61
N GLN A 195 29.35 -3.12 -23.45
CA GLN A 195 29.51 -2.36 -22.21
C GLN A 195 28.28 -1.51 -21.89
N GLU A 196 27.74 -0.77 -22.88
CA GLU A 196 26.50 0.00 -22.76
C GLU A 196 25.30 -0.90 -22.38
N ASP A 197 25.17 -2.05 -23.05
CA ASP A 197 24.10 -3.02 -22.77
C ASP A 197 24.22 -3.58 -21.33
N LEU A 198 25.42 -3.84 -20.87
CA LEU A 198 25.67 -4.32 -19.50
C LEU A 198 25.41 -3.24 -18.45
N GLU A 199 25.77 -1.98 -18.69
CA GLU A 199 25.48 -0.86 -17.79
C GLU A 199 23.98 -0.68 -17.62
N ALA A 200 23.22 -0.71 -18.72
CA ALA A 200 21.76 -0.65 -18.68
C ALA A 200 21.15 -1.84 -17.90
N ALA A 201 21.68 -3.05 -18.11
CA ALA A 201 21.22 -4.25 -17.40
C ALA A 201 21.53 -4.18 -15.89
N ILE A 202 22.75 -3.80 -15.51
CA ILE A 202 23.19 -3.62 -14.12
C ILE A 202 22.29 -2.61 -13.40
N SER A 203 22.04 -1.45 -14.01
CA SER A 203 21.17 -0.42 -13.42
C SER A 203 19.73 -0.92 -13.16
N GLN A 204 19.17 -1.68 -14.11
CA GLN A 204 17.84 -2.29 -13.94
C GLN A 204 17.84 -3.36 -12.84
N GLU A 205 18.89 -4.16 -12.72
CA GLU A 205 19.01 -5.21 -11.73
C GLU A 205 19.20 -4.65 -10.33
N GLU A 206 19.98 -3.58 -10.18
CA GLU A 206 20.14 -2.84 -8.92
C GLU A 206 18.80 -2.24 -8.46
N ALA A 207 18.07 -1.57 -9.35
CA ALA A 207 16.76 -1.02 -9.03
C ALA A 207 15.74 -2.08 -8.58
N LYS A 208 15.79 -3.28 -9.18
CA LYS A 208 14.95 -4.42 -8.75
C LYS A 208 15.39 -4.95 -7.38
N LEU A 209 16.67 -5.01 -7.10
CA LEU A 209 17.21 -5.47 -5.82
C LEU A 209 16.86 -4.51 -4.69
N ASP A 210 16.90 -3.20 -4.95
CA ASP A 210 16.49 -2.16 -4.00
C ASP A 210 14.99 -2.25 -3.69
N ALA A 211 14.16 -2.57 -4.68
CA ALA A 211 12.74 -2.82 -4.47
C ALA A 211 12.48 -4.01 -3.53
N PHE A 212 13.30 -5.09 -3.61
CA PHE A 212 13.20 -6.23 -2.70
C PHE A 212 13.59 -5.89 -1.25
N ASN A 213 14.61 -5.05 -1.06
CA ASN A 213 15.02 -4.61 0.27
C ASN A 213 13.98 -3.70 0.93
N ALA A 214 13.29 -2.89 0.14
CA ALA A 214 12.26 -1.96 0.60
C ALA A 214 11.08 -2.63 1.34
N ASP A 215 10.76 -3.90 1.07
CA ASP A 215 9.65 -4.60 1.73
C ASP A 215 9.98 -4.97 3.19
N THR A 216 11.23 -5.28 3.51
CA THR A 216 11.67 -5.48 4.90
C THR A 216 11.62 -4.16 5.69
N ASP A 217 12.03 -3.06 5.06
CA ASP A 217 11.97 -1.73 5.68
C ASP A 217 10.54 -1.29 5.93
N LYS A 218 9.60 -1.61 5.05
CA LYS A 218 8.17 -1.35 5.24
C LYS A 218 7.60 -2.09 6.44
N ALA A 219 7.95 -3.37 6.63
CA ALA A 219 7.52 -4.14 7.79
C ALA A 219 8.04 -3.52 9.10
N ASN A 220 9.30 -3.11 9.13
CA ASN A 220 9.90 -2.42 10.28
C ASN A 220 9.24 -1.05 10.53
N GLN A 221 8.94 -0.28 9.49
CA GLN A 221 8.22 1.00 9.61
C GLN A 221 6.82 0.80 10.20
N PHE A 222 6.11 -0.27 9.83
CA PHE A 222 4.83 -0.60 10.44
C PHE A 222 4.97 -0.96 11.93
N LEU A 223 5.98 -1.76 12.30
CA LEU A 223 6.27 -2.10 13.70
C LEU A 223 6.57 -0.85 14.54
N GLU A 224 7.39 0.07 14.03
CA GLU A 224 7.69 1.33 14.69
C GLU A 224 6.43 2.20 14.85
N LEU A 225 5.55 2.20 13.83
CA LEU A 225 4.26 2.88 13.91
C LEU A 225 3.39 2.27 15.02
N VAL A 226 3.27 0.94 15.08
CA VAL A 226 2.49 0.24 16.11
C VAL A 226 3.02 0.53 17.51
N LYS A 227 4.35 0.52 17.70
CA LYS A 227 5.00 0.78 18.99
C LYS A 227 4.77 2.22 19.51
N ARG A 228 4.47 3.17 18.65
CA ARG A 228 4.11 4.54 19.06
C ARG A 228 2.72 4.64 19.70
N TYR A 229 1.85 3.69 19.42
CA TYR A 229 0.50 3.65 19.95
C TYR A 229 0.40 2.67 21.10
N THR A 230 0.04 3.14 22.29
CA THR A 230 -0.16 2.31 23.50
C THR A 230 -1.60 1.90 23.70
N ASP A 231 -2.55 2.60 23.07
CA ASP A 231 -3.97 2.36 23.23
C ASP A 231 -4.68 2.33 21.86
N PHE A 232 -5.33 1.21 21.62
CA PHE A 232 -6.18 0.99 20.44
C PHE A 232 -7.67 0.87 20.84
N SER A 233 -8.10 1.44 21.96
CA SER A 233 -9.51 1.36 22.41
C SER A 233 -10.44 2.18 21.53
N VAL A 234 -9.98 3.32 21.01
CA VAL A 234 -10.78 4.25 20.21
C VAL A 234 -10.04 4.62 18.93
N LEU A 235 -10.73 4.57 17.78
CA LEU A 235 -10.17 4.98 16.50
C LEU A 235 -10.10 6.49 16.39
N THR A 236 -8.90 7.06 16.42
CA THR A 236 -8.67 8.48 16.19
C THR A 236 -8.53 8.79 14.71
N ASN A 237 -8.75 10.06 14.34
CA ASN A 237 -8.53 10.51 12.95
C ASN A 237 -7.04 10.40 12.55
N GLN A 238 -6.13 10.61 13.50
CA GLN A 238 -4.71 10.44 13.29
C GLN A 238 -4.36 8.98 12.96
N MET A 239 -4.92 8.00 13.70
CA MET A 239 -4.73 6.59 13.40
C MET A 239 -5.21 6.23 11.99
N ILE A 240 -6.36 6.75 11.55
CA ILE A 240 -6.82 6.51 10.18
C ILE A 240 -5.80 7.03 9.17
N LEU A 241 -5.27 8.24 9.38
CA LEU A 241 -4.31 8.86 8.47
C LEU A 241 -2.94 8.19 8.48
N GLU A 242 -2.52 7.61 9.60
CA GLU A 242 -1.22 6.96 9.72
C GLU A 242 -1.25 5.49 9.31
N PHE A 243 -2.31 4.75 9.63
CA PHE A 243 -2.40 3.31 9.37
C PHE A 243 -3.04 2.96 8.03
N VAL A 244 -4.05 3.72 7.56
CA VAL A 244 -4.84 3.34 6.39
C VAL A 244 -4.28 3.95 5.12
N ASP A 245 -4.06 3.11 4.10
CA ASP A 245 -3.69 3.52 2.75
C ASP A 245 -4.94 3.69 1.87
N LYS A 246 -5.75 2.65 1.75
CA LYS A 246 -7.02 2.65 1.01
C LYS A 246 -7.97 1.59 1.56
N ILE A 247 -9.25 1.78 1.26
CA ILE A 247 -10.33 0.86 1.59
C ILE A 247 -11.12 0.57 0.33
N VAL A 248 -11.34 -0.70 0.04
CA VAL A 248 -12.08 -1.16 -1.14
C VAL A 248 -13.36 -1.85 -0.67
N VAL A 249 -14.50 -1.35 -1.13
CA VAL A 249 -15.82 -1.81 -0.71
C VAL A 249 -16.47 -2.57 -1.85
N HIS A 250 -16.82 -3.84 -1.63
CA HIS A 250 -17.48 -4.70 -2.60
C HIS A 250 -18.99 -4.50 -2.58
N ALA A 251 -19.66 -4.92 -3.66
CA ALA A 251 -21.11 -5.00 -3.69
C ALA A 251 -21.61 -6.00 -2.63
N PRO A 252 -22.76 -5.73 -1.99
CA PRO A 252 -23.31 -6.66 -1.02
C PRO A 252 -23.78 -7.94 -1.71
N ASP A 253 -23.41 -9.07 -1.14
CA ASP A 253 -23.98 -10.38 -1.49
C ASP A 253 -25.25 -10.65 -0.67
N ARG A 254 -26.28 -11.13 -1.34
CA ARG A 254 -27.60 -11.50 -0.77
C ARG A 254 -27.96 -12.94 -1.08
N SER A 255 -27.06 -13.72 -1.66
CA SER A 255 -27.31 -15.09 -2.11
C SER A 255 -27.66 -16.05 -0.96
N SER A 256 -27.12 -15.78 0.24
CA SER A 256 -27.34 -16.57 1.46
C SER A 256 -28.61 -16.19 2.25
N GLY A 257 -29.40 -15.20 1.78
CA GLY A 257 -30.56 -14.68 2.51
C GLY A 257 -30.21 -13.60 3.55
N GLU A 258 -28.95 -13.53 3.99
CA GLU A 258 -28.42 -12.44 4.80
C GLU A 258 -27.59 -11.50 3.91
N ARG A 259 -27.65 -10.19 4.19
CA ARG A 259 -26.83 -9.22 3.48
C ARG A 259 -25.43 -9.24 4.06
N THR A 260 -24.47 -9.79 3.33
CA THR A 260 -23.04 -9.70 3.63
C THR A 260 -22.37 -8.70 2.68
N GLN A 261 -21.30 -8.05 3.13
CA GLN A 261 -20.56 -7.10 2.31
C GLN A 261 -19.07 -7.19 2.67
N GLU A 262 -18.26 -7.52 1.68
CA GLU A 262 -16.81 -7.60 1.85
C GLU A 262 -16.19 -6.21 1.80
N VAL A 263 -15.20 -5.97 2.66
CA VAL A 263 -14.44 -4.72 2.73
C VAL A 263 -12.97 -5.04 2.90
N ASP A 264 -12.17 -4.64 1.92
CA ASP A 264 -10.72 -4.79 1.98
C ASP A 264 -10.07 -3.54 2.55
N ILE A 265 -9.35 -3.69 3.64
CA ILE A 265 -8.60 -2.61 4.28
C ILE A 265 -7.12 -2.81 3.98
N TYR A 266 -6.54 -1.84 3.29
CA TYR A 266 -5.11 -1.82 2.99
C TYR A 266 -4.42 -0.89 4.00
N LEU A 267 -3.52 -1.46 4.77
CA LEU A 267 -2.71 -0.71 5.73
C LEU A 267 -1.45 -0.17 5.03
N LYS A 268 -1.00 0.99 5.47
CA LYS A 268 0.26 1.57 4.98
C LYS A 268 1.41 0.64 5.30
N PHE A 269 2.38 0.62 4.41
CA PHE A 269 3.58 -0.23 4.45
C PHE A 269 3.35 -1.71 4.17
N ILE A 270 2.24 -2.32 4.65
CA ILE A 270 2.03 -3.78 4.58
C ILE A 270 0.88 -4.22 3.66
N GLY A 271 0.07 -3.29 3.15
CA GLY A 271 -1.06 -3.59 2.27
C GLY A 271 -2.22 -4.31 2.98
N LYS A 272 -2.94 -5.18 2.26
CA LYS A 272 -3.93 -6.09 2.85
C LYS A 272 -3.19 -7.19 3.59
N PHE A 273 -3.41 -7.31 4.88
CA PHE A 273 -2.74 -8.29 5.72
C PHE A 273 -3.76 -9.16 6.43
N ASP A 274 -3.71 -10.46 6.12
CA ASP A 274 -4.55 -11.46 6.76
C ASP A 274 -3.78 -12.05 7.95
N VAL A 275 -4.24 -11.73 9.16
CA VAL A 275 -3.68 -12.32 10.38
C VAL A 275 -3.99 -13.82 10.37
N PRO A 276 -2.99 -14.71 10.64
CA PRO A 276 -3.28 -16.12 10.80
C PRO A 276 -4.23 -16.29 11.98
N LEU A 277 -5.42 -16.78 11.70
CA LEU A 277 -6.31 -17.20 12.76
C LEU A 277 -5.64 -18.38 13.48
N PRO A 278 -5.61 -18.40 14.81
CA PRO A 278 -5.23 -19.60 15.55
C PRO A 278 -6.14 -20.75 15.10
N GLU A 279 -5.58 -21.94 14.96
CA GLU A 279 -6.41 -23.12 14.66
C GLU A 279 -7.54 -23.18 15.70
N PRO A 280 -8.81 -23.30 15.26
CA PRO A 280 -9.93 -23.30 16.19
C PRO A 280 -9.77 -24.45 17.16
N THR A 281 -9.96 -24.16 18.43
CA THR A 281 -9.89 -25.18 19.48
C THR A 281 -10.97 -26.27 19.24
N PRO A 282 -10.77 -27.49 19.71
CA PRO A 282 -11.77 -28.55 19.58
C PRO A 282 -13.16 -28.16 20.12
N GLU A 283 -13.19 -27.28 21.14
CA GLU A 283 -14.41 -26.72 21.73
C GLU A 283 -15.13 -25.76 20.79
N GLU A 284 -14.39 -24.86 20.15
CA GLU A 284 -14.92 -23.91 19.14
C GLU A 284 -15.43 -24.63 17.88
N LEU A 285 -14.73 -25.69 17.46
CA LEU A 285 -15.20 -26.54 16.35
C LEU A 285 -16.53 -27.24 16.69
N ALA A 286 -16.65 -27.75 17.92
CA ALA A 286 -17.88 -28.39 18.38
C ALA A 286 -19.06 -27.41 18.48
N GLU A 287 -18.80 -26.15 18.90
CA GLU A 287 -19.80 -25.11 18.98
C GLU A 287 -20.24 -24.63 17.59
N GLN A 288 -19.32 -24.50 16.64
CA GLN A 288 -19.61 -24.17 15.25
C GLN A 288 -20.46 -25.28 14.58
N GLU A 289 -20.14 -26.54 14.81
CA GLU A 289 -20.96 -27.67 14.33
C GLU A 289 -22.36 -27.71 14.96
N ALA A 290 -22.48 -27.39 16.25
CA ALA A 290 -23.77 -27.32 16.93
C ALA A 290 -24.65 -26.19 16.40
N LEU A 291 -24.05 -25.01 16.11
CA LEU A 291 -24.72 -23.88 15.49
C LEU A 291 -25.16 -24.20 14.04
N ARG A 292 -24.32 -24.89 13.27
CA ARG A 292 -24.65 -25.34 11.92
C ARG A 292 -25.83 -26.30 11.91
N LYS A 293 -25.84 -27.29 12.81
CA LYS A 293 -26.95 -28.24 12.98
C LYS A 293 -28.26 -27.58 13.45
N LYS A 294 -28.19 -26.43 14.16
CA LYS A 294 -29.37 -25.65 14.52
C LYS A 294 -29.94 -24.81 13.38
N ARG A 295 -29.12 -24.44 12.40
CA ARG A 295 -29.56 -23.69 11.21
C ARG A 295 -30.15 -24.58 10.11
N GLU A 296 -29.84 -25.88 10.12
CA GLU A 296 -30.36 -26.88 9.18
C GLU A 296 -31.70 -27.52 9.62
N LYS A 297 -32.20 -27.15 10.83
CA LYS A 297 -33.54 -27.54 11.34
C LYS A 297 -34.53 -26.36 11.26
#